data_3027cbebd05ca95c1d53ec6ab57dede2
#
_entry.id   3027cbebd05ca95c1d53ec6ab57dede2
#
_cell.length_a   1.000
_cell.length_b   1.000
_cell.length_c   1.000
_cell.angle_alpha   90.00
_cell.angle_beta   90.00
_cell.angle_gamma   90.00
#
_symmetry.space_group_name_H-M   'P 1'
#
loop_
_entity.id
_entity.type
_entity.pdbx_description
1 polymer ?
#
loop_
_entity_poly.entity_id
_entity_poly.type
_entity_poly.pdbx_seq_one_letter_code
_entity_poly.pdbx_strand_id
1 'polypeptide(L)'
;MDFGYFANVSNPGLVKPYGQILGEVRDLAVTIEDAGWDSIWFTEHHFGHEGFEVCPNAIMLCTDIAARTSRIRLGQAANIVTFWNPLRFIEDIAVLDHMSNGRVEVGIGRGVYGREASNLNKDADLKDQAKNFRLFAETVELMKKAWTQDFISHQGEFFTYSEPGLIWSHPDSPKSETFMNMETNEIEKISILPKPLQKPHPQLWQVVDSTSSIEWAAKNDINVIMWIPTVKTLKKRFEIYRDARSEKLGREVPLGEGISLVRDMFCAENMENAQRLGGDGILKYLKWICHWRGLGNHLDPGEELPDTQGKLDALTYEWLHPRNMLFGTPEYIVEKIKELQSELNLQSLMLWSHFPDVPHETAMRSIKLFNEEVLPHFKSGTVSLAN
;
A
#
# COMPACT_ATOMS: atom_id res chain seq x y z
N MET A 1 18.00 4.53 -5.04
CA MET A 1 16.84 4.44 -4.14
C MET A 1 15.57 4.51 -4.96
N ASP A 2 14.56 3.71 -4.63
CA ASP A 2 13.28 3.68 -5.34
C ASP A 2 12.34 4.75 -4.76
N PHE A 3 11.65 5.47 -5.65
CA PHE A 3 10.64 6.45 -5.29
C PHE A 3 9.26 5.99 -5.73
N GLY A 4 8.35 5.89 -4.79
CA GLY A 4 6.94 5.63 -5.03
C GLY A 4 6.07 6.83 -4.69
N TYR A 5 4.93 6.96 -5.36
CA TYR A 5 3.90 7.90 -4.95
C TYR A 5 2.79 7.17 -4.19
N PHE A 6 2.52 7.60 -2.96
CA PHE A 6 1.41 7.10 -2.16
C PHE A 6 0.16 7.93 -2.44
N ALA A 7 -0.76 7.37 -3.20
CA ALA A 7 -1.97 8.04 -3.65
C ALA A 7 -3.16 7.72 -2.73
N ASN A 8 -3.24 8.43 -1.59
CA ASN A 8 -4.45 8.45 -0.80
C ASN A 8 -5.42 9.46 -1.41
N VAL A 9 -6.41 8.96 -2.15
CA VAL A 9 -7.35 9.79 -2.91
C VAL A 9 -8.36 10.42 -1.96
N SER A 10 -8.45 11.75 -1.94
CA SER A 10 -9.35 12.49 -1.06
C SER A 10 -10.26 13.46 -1.82
N ASN A 11 -11.45 13.69 -1.27
CA ASN A 11 -12.45 14.63 -1.74
C ASN A 11 -13.26 15.18 -0.54
N PRO A 12 -12.65 16.00 0.32
CA PRO A 12 -13.30 16.51 1.53
C PRO A 12 -14.66 17.15 1.20
N GLY A 13 -15.70 16.77 1.96
CA GLY A 13 -17.06 17.21 1.74
C GLY A 13 -17.70 16.70 0.44
N LEU A 14 -17.02 15.80 -0.30
CA LEU A 14 -17.49 15.19 -1.56
C LEU A 14 -17.86 16.24 -2.64
N VAL A 15 -17.14 17.35 -2.67
CA VAL A 15 -17.47 18.52 -3.51
C VAL A 15 -17.05 18.38 -4.97
N LYS A 16 -16.04 17.56 -5.26
CA LYS A 16 -15.57 17.31 -6.63
C LYS A 16 -16.35 16.16 -7.27
N PRO A 17 -16.77 16.27 -8.55
CA PRO A 17 -17.22 15.11 -9.30
C PRO A 17 -16.11 14.03 -9.37
N TYR A 18 -16.47 12.76 -9.25
CA TYR A 18 -15.47 11.68 -9.23
C TYR A 18 -14.66 11.60 -10.54
N GLY A 19 -15.25 11.96 -11.67
CA GLY A 19 -14.54 12.09 -12.96
C GLY A 19 -13.40 13.11 -12.94
N GLN A 20 -13.55 14.22 -12.20
CA GLN A 20 -12.47 15.19 -12.00
C GLN A 20 -11.34 14.57 -11.18
N ILE A 21 -11.65 13.87 -10.10
CA ILE A 21 -10.66 13.16 -9.27
C ILE A 21 -9.86 12.18 -10.11
N LEU A 22 -10.53 11.39 -10.95
CA LEU A 22 -9.85 10.48 -11.88
C LEU A 22 -8.93 11.23 -12.85
N GLY A 23 -9.33 12.41 -13.33
CA GLY A 23 -8.49 13.28 -14.15
C GLY A 23 -7.22 13.71 -13.42
N GLU A 24 -7.37 14.16 -12.16
CA GLU A 24 -6.25 14.58 -11.30
C GLU A 24 -5.27 13.42 -11.01
N VAL A 25 -5.80 12.21 -10.76
CA VAL A 25 -4.97 10.99 -10.55
C VAL A 25 -4.20 10.60 -11.82
N ARG A 26 -4.83 10.71 -12.98
CA ARG A 26 -4.20 10.41 -14.28
C ARG A 26 -3.09 11.39 -14.62
N ASP A 27 -3.33 12.68 -14.41
CA ASP A 27 -2.31 13.74 -14.60
C ASP A 27 -1.10 13.51 -13.70
N LEU A 28 -1.35 13.22 -12.43
CA LEU A 28 -0.30 12.85 -11.47
C LEU A 28 0.51 11.65 -11.95
N ALA A 29 -0.16 10.54 -12.31
CA ALA A 29 0.50 9.30 -12.67
C ALA A 29 1.44 9.45 -13.88
N VAL A 30 0.99 10.17 -14.92
CA VAL A 30 1.82 10.48 -16.09
C VAL A 30 2.99 11.39 -15.70
N THR A 31 2.73 12.46 -14.93
CA THR A 31 3.78 13.38 -14.49
C THR A 31 4.91 12.70 -13.71
N ILE A 32 4.58 11.79 -12.79
CA ILE A 32 5.60 11.08 -12.01
C ILE A 32 6.31 9.99 -12.83
N GLU A 33 5.61 9.31 -13.76
CA GLU A 33 6.26 8.39 -14.69
C GLU A 33 7.28 9.10 -15.58
N ASP A 34 6.91 10.26 -16.14
CA ASP A 34 7.78 11.06 -16.99
C ASP A 34 9.02 11.55 -16.24
N ALA A 35 8.86 11.88 -14.95
CA ALA A 35 9.96 12.27 -14.07
C ALA A 35 10.85 11.09 -13.62
N GLY A 36 10.48 9.85 -13.90
CA GLY A 36 11.29 8.66 -13.57
C GLY A 36 11.04 8.07 -12.18
N TRP A 37 9.86 8.28 -11.59
CA TRP A 37 9.46 7.55 -10.40
C TRP A 37 9.26 6.06 -10.70
N ASP A 38 9.45 5.21 -9.68
CA ASP A 38 9.42 3.76 -9.83
C ASP A 38 8.01 3.17 -9.67
N SER A 39 7.16 3.78 -8.85
CA SER A 39 5.84 3.21 -8.53
C SER A 39 4.79 4.25 -8.12
N ILE A 40 3.51 3.87 -8.30
CA ILE A 40 2.36 4.57 -7.73
C ILE A 40 1.51 3.57 -6.95
N TRP A 41 1.01 3.96 -5.76
CA TRP A 41 0.33 3.08 -4.82
C TRP A 41 -1.00 3.69 -4.39
N PHE A 42 -2.09 2.93 -4.53
CA PHE A 42 -3.44 3.36 -4.16
C PHE A 42 -3.92 2.67 -2.89
N THR A 43 -4.62 3.41 -2.03
CA THR A 43 -5.31 2.87 -0.86
C THR A 43 -6.65 2.27 -1.24
N GLU A 44 -7.22 1.38 -0.38
CA GLU A 44 -8.61 0.92 -0.48
C GLU A 44 -9.35 1.32 0.79
N HIS A 45 -10.41 2.13 0.61
CA HIS A 45 -11.29 2.55 1.69
C HIS A 45 -12.73 2.70 1.21
N HIS A 46 -13.68 2.36 2.09
CA HIS A 46 -15.08 2.31 1.77
C HIS A 46 -15.92 3.20 2.67
N PHE A 47 -17.05 3.68 2.14
CA PHE A 47 -18.08 4.43 2.89
C PHE A 47 -17.55 5.70 3.59
N GLY A 48 -16.53 6.32 3.06
CA GLY A 48 -15.89 7.54 3.58
C GLY A 48 -16.70 8.79 3.31
N HIS A 49 -17.80 9.01 4.04
CA HIS A 49 -18.68 10.18 3.87
C HIS A 49 -17.97 11.51 4.16
N GLU A 50 -16.89 11.46 4.92
CA GLU A 50 -16.04 12.62 5.23
C GLU A 50 -15.23 13.08 4.01
N GLY A 51 -15.01 12.16 3.08
CA GLY A 51 -14.26 12.41 1.84
C GLY A 51 -12.75 12.40 2.01
N PHE A 52 -12.19 11.97 3.15
CA PHE A 52 -10.73 11.91 3.34
C PHE A 52 -10.08 10.74 2.60
N GLU A 53 -10.86 9.69 2.33
CA GLU A 53 -10.42 8.47 1.67
C GLU A 53 -11.56 7.98 0.78
N VAL A 54 -11.43 8.16 -0.54
CA VAL A 54 -12.53 7.92 -1.50
C VAL A 54 -12.13 6.97 -2.64
N CYS A 55 -11.21 6.04 -2.37
CA CYS A 55 -10.81 5.01 -3.32
C CYS A 55 -11.37 3.64 -2.89
N PRO A 56 -12.52 3.20 -3.43
CA PRO A 56 -13.12 1.93 -3.03
C PRO A 56 -12.50 0.71 -3.74
N ASN A 57 -11.66 0.90 -4.76
CA ASN A 57 -11.05 -0.19 -5.50
C ASN A 57 -9.72 0.24 -6.12
N ALA A 58 -8.64 -0.11 -5.45
CA ALA A 58 -7.28 0.20 -5.88
C ALA A 58 -6.88 -0.55 -7.18
N ILE A 59 -7.41 -1.78 -7.39
CA ILE A 59 -7.13 -2.59 -8.59
C ILE A 59 -7.68 -1.90 -9.85
N MET A 60 -8.89 -1.34 -9.77
CA MET A 60 -9.49 -0.61 -10.90
C MET A 60 -8.70 0.66 -11.24
N LEU A 61 -8.21 1.40 -10.23
CA LEU A 61 -7.33 2.56 -10.48
C LEU A 61 -6.00 2.11 -11.10
N CYS A 62 -5.37 1.07 -10.58
CA CYS A 62 -4.17 0.49 -11.20
C CYS A 62 -4.42 0.09 -12.66
N THR A 63 -5.59 -0.46 -12.98
CA THR A 63 -5.96 -0.84 -14.36
C THR A 63 -6.06 0.39 -15.27
N ASP A 64 -6.72 1.47 -14.80
CA ASP A 64 -6.82 2.71 -15.57
C ASP A 64 -5.45 3.35 -15.80
N ILE A 65 -4.57 3.33 -14.80
CA ILE A 65 -3.21 3.87 -14.93
C ILE A 65 -2.32 2.96 -15.78
N ALA A 66 -2.50 1.64 -15.72
CA ALA A 66 -1.78 0.69 -16.58
C ALA A 66 -1.93 1.01 -18.07
N ALA A 67 -3.13 1.43 -18.48
CA ALA A 67 -3.42 1.79 -19.87
C ALA A 67 -2.82 3.14 -20.32
N ARG A 68 -2.29 3.94 -19.39
CA ARG A 68 -1.77 5.31 -19.63
C ARG A 68 -0.28 5.44 -19.41
N THR A 69 0.33 4.43 -18.85
CA THR A 69 1.72 4.39 -18.44
C THR A 69 2.39 3.12 -18.97
N SER A 70 3.71 3.10 -19.04
CA SER A 70 4.47 1.99 -19.63
C SER A 70 5.54 1.41 -18.73
N ARG A 71 6.00 2.15 -17.72
CA ARG A 71 7.14 1.76 -16.87
C ARG A 71 6.81 1.71 -15.40
N ILE A 72 6.06 2.70 -14.89
CA ILE A 72 5.77 2.84 -13.46
C ILE A 72 5.06 1.60 -12.93
N ARG A 73 5.50 1.07 -11.80
CA ARG A 73 4.89 -0.07 -11.12
C ARG A 73 3.60 0.37 -10.42
N LEU A 74 2.65 -0.52 -10.34
CA LEU A 74 1.27 -0.27 -9.92
C LEU A 74 0.98 -1.04 -8.63
N GLY A 75 1.01 -0.33 -7.52
CA GLY A 75 0.86 -0.90 -6.19
C GLY A 75 -0.49 -0.61 -5.55
N GLN A 76 -0.84 -1.42 -4.57
CA GLN A 76 -1.91 -1.14 -3.65
C GLN A 76 -1.34 -1.05 -2.23
N ALA A 77 -1.75 -0.03 -1.46
CA ALA A 77 -1.25 0.15 -0.10
C ALA A 77 -2.41 0.52 0.87
N ALA A 78 -3.33 -0.43 1.08
CA ALA A 78 -3.33 -1.81 0.61
C ALA A 78 -4.71 -2.23 0.08
N ASN A 79 -4.79 -3.35 -0.65
CA ASN A 79 -6.07 -4.05 -0.78
C ASN A 79 -6.43 -4.68 0.58
N ILE A 80 -7.66 -4.52 1.02
CA ILE A 80 -8.13 -5.11 2.28
C ILE A 80 -8.67 -6.50 2.00
N VAL A 81 -7.76 -7.46 1.87
CA VAL A 81 -8.07 -8.81 1.36
C VAL A 81 -9.08 -9.58 2.23
N THR A 82 -9.29 -9.17 3.47
CA THR A 82 -10.32 -9.71 4.34
C THR A 82 -11.75 -9.31 3.93
N PHE A 83 -11.91 -8.32 3.06
CA PHE A 83 -13.20 -7.87 2.54
C PHE A 83 -13.57 -8.50 1.19
N TRP A 84 -12.60 -9.12 0.53
CA TRP A 84 -12.77 -9.70 -0.81
C TRP A 84 -13.18 -11.17 -0.76
N ASN A 85 -13.91 -11.61 -1.78
CA ASN A 85 -13.90 -13.03 -2.12
C ASN A 85 -12.49 -13.37 -2.63
N PRO A 86 -11.77 -14.32 -2.01
CA PRO A 86 -10.37 -14.56 -2.35
C PRO A 86 -10.15 -14.99 -3.79
N LEU A 87 -11.03 -15.82 -4.38
CA LEU A 87 -10.88 -16.24 -5.77
C LEU A 87 -11.02 -15.07 -6.72
N ARG A 88 -12.00 -14.18 -6.49
CA ARG A 88 -12.18 -12.96 -7.31
C ARG A 88 -10.96 -12.05 -7.24
N PHE A 89 -10.45 -11.82 -6.03
CA PHE A 89 -9.24 -11.02 -5.83
C PHE A 89 -8.04 -11.61 -6.58
N ILE A 90 -7.84 -12.93 -6.47
CA ILE A 90 -6.73 -13.66 -7.10
C ILE A 90 -6.79 -13.54 -8.63
N GLU A 91 -8.00 -13.68 -9.22
CA GLU A 91 -8.22 -13.52 -10.67
C GLU A 91 -7.99 -12.07 -11.11
N ASP A 92 -8.54 -11.09 -10.39
CA ASP A 92 -8.42 -9.67 -10.74
C ASP A 92 -6.95 -9.20 -10.73
N ILE A 93 -6.16 -9.63 -9.75
CA ILE A 93 -4.71 -9.37 -9.72
C ILE A 93 -3.98 -10.04 -10.89
N ALA A 94 -4.31 -11.29 -11.21
CA ALA A 94 -3.66 -11.99 -12.32
C ALA A 94 -3.98 -11.31 -13.67
N VAL A 95 -5.22 -10.87 -13.87
CA VAL A 95 -5.63 -10.11 -15.07
C VAL A 95 -4.89 -8.77 -15.13
N LEU A 96 -4.85 -8.01 -14.03
CA LEU A 96 -4.12 -6.74 -13.97
C LEU A 96 -2.63 -6.93 -14.25
N ASP A 97 -2.03 -8.02 -13.79
CA ASP A 97 -0.62 -8.32 -14.04
C ASP A 97 -0.33 -8.49 -15.54
N HIS A 98 -1.23 -9.17 -16.28
CA HIS A 98 -1.16 -9.23 -17.74
C HIS A 98 -1.42 -7.87 -18.40
N MET A 99 -2.45 -7.13 -17.99
CA MET A 99 -2.80 -5.84 -18.57
C MET A 99 -1.70 -4.79 -18.39
N SER A 100 -0.95 -4.89 -17.30
CA SER A 100 0.17 -4.00 -16.98
C SER A 100 1.52 -4.50 -17.51
N ASN A 101 1.58 -5.67 -18.13
CA ASN A 101 2.82 -6.32 -18.56
C ASN A 101 3.80 -6.55 -17.39
N GLY A 102 3.31 -7.11 -16.28
CA GLY A 102 4.14 -7.52 -15.14
C GLY A 102 4.58 -6.36 -14.22
N ARG A 103 3.80 -5.26 -14.16
CA ARG A 103 4.12 -4.09 -13.33
C ARG A 103 3.41 -4.06 -11.98
N VAL A 104 2.65 -5.09 -11.62
CA VAL A 104 1.86 -5.11 -10.39
C VAL A 104 2.75 -5.36 -9.17
N GLU A 105 2.48 -4.59 -8.11
CA GLU A 105 2.95 -4.79 -6.73
C GLU A 105 1.72 -5.00 -5.83
N VAL A 106 1.57 -6.17 -5.22
CA VAL A 106 0.35 -6.52 -4.49
C VAL A 106 0.47 -6.17 -3.02
N GLY A 107 -0.04 -5.02 -2.63
CA GLY A 107 -0.14 -4.67 -1.24
C GLY A 107 -1.43 -5.16 -0.60
N ILE A 108 -1.31 -5.73 0.60
CA ILE A 108 -2.39 -6.37 1.34
C ILE A 108 -2.53 -5.81 2.75
N GLY A 109 -3.75 -5.75 3.25
CA GLY A 109 -4.10 -5.28 4.58
C GLY A 109 -5.27 -6.04 5.20
N ARG A 110 -5.48 -5.82 6.52
CA ARG A 110 -6.54 -6.46 7.31
C ARG A 110 -7.75 -5.57 7.57
N GLY A 111 -7.71 -4.32 7.09
CA GLY A 111 -8.70 -3.29 7.41
C GLY A 111 -8.38 -2.50 8.69
N VAL A 112 -8.94 -1.31 8.77
CA VAL A 112 -8.72 -0.36 9.88
C VAL A 112 -10.02 0.26 10.42
N TYR A 113 -11.13 0.16 9.68
CA TYR A 113 -12.40 0.78 10.07
C TYR A 113 -13.51 -0.24 10.28
N GLY A 114 -14.09 -0.23 11.48
CA GLY A 114 -15.19 -1.14 11.83
C GLY A 114 -16.41 -0.98 10.92
N ARG A 115 -16.68 0.21 10.38
CA ARG A 115 -17.78 0.43 9.42
C ARG A 115 -17.61 -0.35 8.12
N GLU A 116 -16.36 -0.55 7.66
CA GLU A 116 -16.06 -1.33 6.46
C GLU A 116 -16.27 -2.82 6.73
N ALA A 117 -15.66 -3.35 7.78
CA ALA A 117 -15.82 -4.75 8.18
C ALA A 117 -17.29 -5.13 8.41
N SER A 118 -18.06 -4.28 9.10
CA SER A 118 -19.47 -4.54 9.40
C SER A 118 -20.36 -4.68 8.16
N ASN A 119 -19.99 -4.00 7.06
CA ASN A 119 -20.78 -4.00 5.82
C ASN A 119 -20.25 -4.95 4.75
N LEU A 120 -18.93 -5.19 4.70
CA LEU A 120 -18.32 -6.00 3.64
C LEU A 120 -18.08 -7.45 4.07
N ASN A 121 -17.52 -7.65 5.27
CA ASN A 121 -17.31 -9.00 5.82
C ASN A 121 -17.25 -8.96 7.35
N LYS A 122 -18.26 -9.52 7.99
CA LYS A 122 -18.36 -9.57 9.47
C LYS A 122 -17.27 -10.43 10.13
N ASP A 123 -16.70 -11.37 9.38
CA ASP A 123 -15.60 -12.20 9.88
C ASP A 123 -14.28 -11.41 10.00
N ALA A 124 -14.22 -10.25 9.34
CA ALA A 124 -13.13 -9.30 9.46
C ALA A 124 -13.31 -8.27 10.59
N ASP A 125 -14.22 -8.47 11.55
CA ASP A 125 -14.47 -7.52 12.64
C ASP A 125 -13.17 -7.25 13.43
N LEU A 126 -12.82 -5.96 13.52
CA LEU A 126 -11.62 -5.50 14.24
C LEU A 126 -11.71 -5.68 15.75
N LYS A 127 -12.88 -5.98 16.31
CA LYS A 127 -13.05 -6.31 17.72
C LYS A 127 -12.51 -7.70 18.03
N ASP A 128 -12.49 -8.61 17.06
CA ASP A 128 -11.86 -9.92 17.14
C ASP A 128 -10.58 -9.96 16.27
N GLN A 129 -9.52 -9.35 16.77
CA GLN A 129 -8.23 -9.30 16.08
C GLN A 129 -7.65 -10.68 15.76
N ALA A 130 -7.92 -11.68 16.59
CA ALA A 130 -7.43 -13.03 16.37
C ALA A 130 -8.13 -13.70 15.19
N LYS A 131 -9.46 -13.58 15.09
CA LYS A 131 -10.24 -14.09 13.98
C LYS A 131 -9.90 -13.38 12.68
N ASN A 132 -9.86 -12.03 12.70
CA ASN A 132 -9.44 -11.22 11.56
C ASN A 132 -8.06 -11.61 11.04
N PHE A 133 -7.11 -11.91 11.94
CA PHE A 133 -5.78 -12.35 11.54
C PHE A 133 -5.80 -13.76 10.91
N ARG A 134 -6.57 -14.72 11.43
CA ARG A 134 -6.67 -16.05 10.82
C ARG A 134 -7.30 -15.99 9.44
N LEU A 135 -8.37 -15.18 9.26
CA LEU A 135 -8.97 -14.92 7.95
C LEU A 135 -7.96 -14.34 6.95
N PHE A 136 -7.19 -13.35 7.38
CA PHE A 136 -6.13 -12.76 6.57
C PHE A 136 -5.05 -13.78 6.19
N ALA A 137 -4.56 -14.56 7.15
CA ALA A 137 -3.52 -15.56 6.91
C ALA A 137 -3.99 -16.66 5.94
N GLU A 138 -5.22 -17.16 6.10
CA GLU A 138 -5.82 -18.13 5.18
C GLU A 138 -5.99 -17.56 3.76
N THR A 139 -6.43 -16.30 3.66
CA THR A 139 -6.53 -15.63 2.35
C THR A 139 -5.16 -15.53 1.66
N VAL A 140 -4.10 -15.16 2.38
CA VAL A 140 -2.74 -15.06 1.83
C VAL A 140 -2.20 -16.44 1.40
N GLU A 141 -2.48 -17.48 2.16
CA GLU A 141 -2.13 -18.85 1.77
C GLU A 141 -2.81 -19.23 0.46
N LEU A 142 -4.12 -19.00 0.36
CA LEU A 142 -4.89 -19.23 -0.86
C LEU A 142 -4.34 -18.46 -2.06
N MET A 143 -4.00 -17.19 -1.90
CA MET A 143 -3.42 -16.37 -2.96
C MET A 143 -2.15 -17.01 -3.52
N LYS A 144 -1.18 -17.32 -2.66
CA LYS A 144 0.09 -17.94 -3.07
C LYS A 144 -0.13 -19.29 -3.73
N LYS A 145 -0.96 -20.14 -3.15
CA LYS A 145 -1.29 -21.47 -3.67
C LYS A 145 -1.93 -21.37 -5.05
N ALA A 146 -2.92 -20.51 -5.21
CA ALA A 146 -3.68 -20.35 -6.45
C ALA A 146 -2.85 -19.78 -7.61
N TRP A 147 -1.90 -18.89 -7.33
CA TRP A 147 -1.02 -18.33 -8.36
C TRP A 147 0.09 -19.27 -8.79
N THR A 148 0.52 -20.21 -7.92
CA THR A 148 1.68 -21.05 -8.16
C THR A 148 1.36 -22.48 -8.58
N GLN A 149 0.16 -22.99 -8.25
CA GLN A 149 -0.26 -24.35 -8.59
C GLN A 149 -1.28 -24.34 -9.73
N ASP A 150 -1.19 -25.31 -10.63
CA ASP A 150 -2.13 -25.45 -11.75
C ASP A 150 -3.57 -25.70 -11.28
N PHE A 151 -3.70 -26.59 -10.29
CA PHE A 151 -4.98 -26.95 -9.67
C PHE A 151 -4.86 -26.90 -8.16
N ILE A 152 -5.87 -26.34 -7.51
CA ILE A 152 -5.94 -26.23 -6.06
C ILE A 152 -7.20 -26.86 -5.50
N SER A 153 -7.09 -27.46 -4.33
CA SER A 153 -8.15 -27.67 -3.36
C SER A 153 -7.79 -27.01 -2.05
N HIS A 154 -8.77 -26.54 -1.31
CA HIS A 154 -8.56 -25.89 -0.02
C HIS A 154 -9.68 -26.23 0.93
N GLN A 155 -9.33 -26.54 2.18
CA GLN A 155 -10.27 -26.81 3.25
C GLN A 155 -9.78 -26.10 4.51
N GLY A 156 -10.24 -24.88 4.71
CA GLY A 156 -9.80 -24.01 5.80
C GLY A 156 -10.91 -23.68 6.78
N GLU A 157 -10.65 -22.73 7.67
CA GLU A 157 -11.61 -22.23 8.64
C GLU A 157 -12.70 -21.36 7.97
N PHE A 158 -12.33 -20.59 6.95
CA PHE A 158 -13.20 -19.60 6.31
C PHE A 158 -13.59 -19.99 4.88
N PHE A 159 -12.77 -20.77 4.19
CA PHE A 159 -12.98 -21.08 2.78
C PHE A 159 -12.83 -22.57 2.49
N THR A 160 -13.71 -23.07 1.62
CA THR A 160 -13.62 -24.42 1.06
C THR A 160 -13.67 -24.34 -0.47
N TYR A 161 -12.66 -24.90 -1.15
CA TYR A 161 -12.52 -25.00 -2.59
C TYR A 161 -11.80 -26.30 -2.99
N SER A 162 -12.25 -27.12 -3.94
CA SER A 162 -13.53 -27.07 -4.64
C SER A 162 -14.69 -27.29 -3.68
N GLU A 163 -15.92 -26.83 -4.08
CA GLU A 163 -17.14 -27.12 -3.33
C GLU A 163 -17.43 -28.63 -3.38
N PRO A 164 -17.54 -29.31 -2.22
CA PRO A 164 -17.82 -30.75 -2.19
C PRO A 164 -19.13 -31.12 -2.89
N GLY A 165 -19.11 -32.19 -3.66
CA GLY A 165 -20.28 -32.68 -4.39
C GLY A 165 -20.59 -31.90 -5.68
N LEU A 166 -19.71 -31.02 -6.15
CA LEU A 166 -19.87 -30.32 -7.43
C LEU A 166 -19.66 -31.28 -8.60
N ILE A 167 -20.77 -31.76 -9.18
CA ILE A 167 -20.73 -32.63 -10.35
C ILE A 167 -20.73 -31.80 -11.62
N TRP A 168 -19.78 -32.08 -12.52
CA TRP A 168 -19.65 -31.41 -13.81
C TRP A 168 -19.48 -32.41 -14.93
N SER A 169 -20.54 -32.60 -15.72
CA SER A 169 -20.62 -33.63 -16.74
C SER A 169 -20.78 -33.09 -18.18
N HIS A 170 -20.39 -31.83 -18.41
CA HIS A 170 -20.49 -31.23 -19.76
C HIS A 170 -19.65 -32.01 -20.76
N PRO A 171 -20.20 -32.37 -21.97
CA PRO A 171 -19.52 -33.25 -22.92
C PRO A 171 -18.20 -32.67 -23.46
N ASP A 172 -18.10 -31.33 -23.60
CA ASP A 172 -16.89 -30.64 -24.06
C ASP A 172 -15.89 -30.31 -22.93
N SER A 173 -16.19 -30.68 -21.70
CA SER A 173 -15.24 -30.47 -20.59
C SER A 173 -14.12 -31.50 -20.65
N PRO A 174 -12.85 -31.06 -20.53
CA PRO A 174 -11.77 -32.01 -20.41
C PRO A 174 -11.93 -32.83 -19.14
N LYS A 175 -11.68 -34.14 -19.23
CA LYS A 175 -11.69 -35.05 -18.10
C LYS A 175 -10.26 -35.40 -17.72
N SER A 176 -9.93 -35.29 -16.42
CA SER A 176 -8.62 -35.63 -15.92
C SER A 176 -8.66 -35.98 -14.44
N GLU A 177 -8.03 -37.04 -14.05
CA GLU A 177 -7.81 -37.44 -12.65
C GLU A 177 -7.04 -36.38 -11.83
N THR A 178 -6.42 -35.41 -12.50
CA THR A 178 -5.70 -34.32 -11.85
C THR A 178 -6.63 -33.41 -11.04
N PHE A 179 -7.88 -33.21 -11.48
CA PHE A 179 -8.83 -32.27 -10.84
C PHE A 179 -10.25 -32.80 -10.67
N MET A 180 -10.54 -34.00 -11.17
CA MET A 180 -11.89 -34.58 -11.20
C MET A 180 -11.86 -36.05 -10.76
N ASN A 181 -12.88 -36.47 -10.03
CA ASN A 181 -13.16 -37.89 -9.83
C ASN A 181 -13.79 -38.47 -11.12
N MET A 182 -13.13 -39.43 -11.75
CA MET A 182 -13.52 -39.94 -13.06
C MET A 182 -14.76 -40.84 -13.02
N GLU A 183 -15.13 -41.39 -11.87
CA GLU A 183 -16.32 -42.24 -11.71
C GLU A 183 -17.57 -41.39 -11.49
N THR A 184 -17.48 -40.35 -10.65
CA THR A 184 -18.63 -39.52 -10.26
C THR A 184 -18.76 -38.23 -11.11
N ASN A 185 -17.73 -37.83 -11.82
CA ASN A 185 -17.54 -36.50 -12.46
C ASN A 185 -17.57 -35.33 -11.44
N GLU A 186 -17.22 -35.58 -10.21
CA GLU A 186 -17.07 -34.55 -9.18
C GLU A 186 -15.78 -33.77 -9.39
N ILE A 187 -15.87 -32.43 -9.38
CA ILE A 187 -14.73 -31.53 -9.45
C ILE A 187 -14.08 -31.45 -8.07
N GLU A 188 -12.91 -32.05 -7.90
CA GLU A 188 -12.18 -32.08 -6.63
C GLU A 188 -11.18 -30.92 -6.48
N LYS A 189 -10.76 -30.32 -7.61
CA LYS A 189 -9.85 -29.16 -7.63
C LYS A 189 -10.28 -28.15 -8.68
N ILE A 190 -10.01 -26.90 -8.41
CA ILE A 190 -10.23 -25.79 -9.35
C ILE A 190 -8.92 -25.20 -9.85
N SER A 191 -8.93 -24.58 -11.03
CA SER A 191 -7.80 -23.83 -11.57
C SER A 191 -8.17 -22.36 -11.68
N ILE A 192 -7.28 -21.50 -11.21
CA ILE A 192 -7.40 -20.05 -11.41
C ILE A 192 -6.74 -19.67 -12.73
N LEU A 193 -7.46 -18.97 -13.57
CA LEU A 193 -7.03 -18.55 -14.90
C LEU A 193 -7.37 -17.07 -15.13
N PRO A 194 -6.43 -16.26 -15.70
CA PRO A 194 -5.06 -16.67 -16.03
C PRO A 194 -4.18 -16.83 -14.79
N LYS A 195 -3.01 -17.46 -14.92
CA LYS A 195 -1.94 -17.34 -13.92
C LYS A 195 -1.25 -16.00 -14.09
N PRO A 196 -0.71 -15.37 -13.02
CA PRO A 196 0.04 -14.13 -13.15
C PRO A 196 1.19 -14.25 -14.14
N LEU A 197 1.52 -13.15 -14.81
CA LEU A 197 2.66 -13.04 -15.70
C LEU A 197 3.98 -13.13 -14.93
N GLN A 198 4.05 -12.43 -13.79
CA GLN A 198 5.20 -12.45 -12.88
C GLN A 198 5.34 -13.80 -12.17
N LYS A 199 6.59 -14.30 -11.99
CA LYS A 199 6.85 -15.60 -11.37
C LYS A 199 7.68 -15.45 -10.10
N PRO A 200 7.40 -16.22 -9.03
CA PRO A 200 6.30 -17.19 -8.90
C PRO A 200 4.91 -16.52 -8.88
N HIS A 201 4.84 -15.28 -8.48
CA HIS A 201 3.66 -14.39 -8.45
C HIS A 201 4.16 -12.94 -8.29
N PRO A 202 3.29 -11.91 -8.46
CA PRO A 202 3.66 -10.52 -8.16
C PRO A 202 4.17 -10.37 -6.73
N GLN A 203 5.12 -9.45 -6.51
CA GLN A 203 5.65 -9.19 -5.16
C GLN A 203 4.54 -8.78 -4.21
N LEU A 204 4.49 -9.44 -3.05
CA LEU A 204 3.56 -9.11 -1.96
C LEU A 204 4.16 -8.08 -1.02
N TRP A 205 3.31 -7.14 -0.60
CA TRP A 205 3.60 -6.11 0.38
C TRP A 205 2.51 -6.07 1.45
N GLN A 206 2.86 -5.85 2.69
CA GLN A 206 1.89 -5.67 3.78
C GLN A 206 2.07 -4.32 4.45
N VAL A 207 1.00 -3.56 4.59
CA VAL A 207 1.01 -2.37 5.46
C VAL A 207 0.98 -2.83 6.91
N VAL A 208 1.99 -2.41 7.69
CA VAL A 208 2.22 -2.92 9.05
C VAL A 208 2.41 -1.80 10.07
N ASP A 209 1.83 -2.00 11.27
CA ASP A 209 1.97 -1.08 12.41
C ASP A 209 2.50 -1.79 13.68
N SER A 210 2.31 -3.12 13.80
CA SER A 210 2.68 -3.89 14.98
C SER A 210 3.88 -4.80 14.75
N THR A 211 4.66 -5.06 15.80
CA THR A 211 5.79 -6.00 15.78
C THR A 211 5.39 -7.38 15.25
N SER A 212 4.27 -7.93 15.71
CA SER A 212 3.79 -9.24 15.28
C SER A 212 3.45 -9.30 13.79
N SER A 213 2.90 -8.21 13.22
CA SER A 213 2.64 -8.13 11.78
C SER A 213 3.93 -8.03 10.97
N ILE A 214 4.93 -7.31 11.47
CA ILE A 214 6.25 -7.20 10.85
C ILE A 214 6.96 -8.56 10.79
N GLU A 215 7.02 -9.27 11.92
CA GLU A 215 7.63 -10.60 11.99
C GLU A 215 6.90 -11.61 11.10
N TRP A 216 5.57 -11.58 11.12
CA TRP A 216 4.76 -12.48 10.29
C TRP A 216 5.02 -12.24 8.79
N ALA A 217 5.02 -10.98 8.35
CA ALA A 217 5.31 -10.63 6.96
C ALA A 217 6.69 -11.13 6.53
N ALA A 218 7.72 -10.85 7.35
CA ALA A 218 9.09 -11.30 7.11
C ALA A 218 9.21 -12.82 6.95
N LYS A 219 8.55 -13.59 7.83
CA LYS A 219 8.54 -15.05 7.81
C LYS A 219 7.74 -15.66 6.66
N ASN A 220 6.86 -14.88 6.06
CA ASN A 220 6.01 -15.30 4.93
C ASN A 220 6.46 -14.76 3.55
N ASP A 221 7.69 -14.29 3.39
CA ASP A 221 8.22 -13.73 2.14
C ASP A 221 7.39 -12.55 1.61
N ILE A 222 6.96 -11.67 2.52
CA ILE A 222 6.16 -10.48 2.22
C ILE A 222 6.96 -9.25 2.62
N ASN A 223 7.14 -8.32 1.70
CA ASN A 223 7.71 -7.01 1.96
C ASN A 223 6.75 -6.16 2.81
N VAL A 224 7.27 -5.12 3.45
CA VAL A 224 6.45 -4.29 4.33
C VAL A 224 6.45 -2.82 3.94
N ILE A 225 5.30 -2.18 4.18
CA ILE A 225 5.12 -0.73 4.04
C ILE A 225 4.85 -0.17 5.42
N MET A 226 5.62 0.83 5.82
CA MET A 226 5.50 1.54 7.10
C MET A 226 5.22 3.02 6.85
N TRP A 227 4.41 3.65 7.71
CA TRP A 227 4.09 5.07 7.66
C TRP A 227 4.05 5.64 9.07
N ILE A 228 4.15 6.94 9.24
CA ILE A 228 4.00 7.67 10.51
C ILE A 228 5.20 7.55 11.48
N PRO A 229 5.74 6.40 11.93
CA PRO A 229 6.68 6.40 13.05
C PRO A 229 7.91 7.28 12.84
N THR A 230 8.44 7.77 13.96
CA THR A 230 9.72 8.50 14.00
C THR A 230 10.89 7.60 13.60
N VAL A 231 12.03 8.20 13.23
CA VAL A 231 13.23 7.45 12.81
C VAL A 231 13.69 6.46 13.88
N LYS A 232 13.64 6.86 15.17
CA LYS A 232 14.03 5.97 16.28
C LYS A 232 13.14 4.73 16.40
N THR A 233 11.83 4.90 16.21
CA THR A 233 10.87 3.79 16.22
C THR A 233 11.03 2.93 14.97
N LEU A 234 11.24 3.56 13.81
CA LEU A 234 11.46 2.84 12.54
C LEU A 234 12.71 1.98 12.60
N LYS A 235 13.83 2.47 13.17
CA LYS A 235 15.07 1.70 13.27
C LYS A 235 14.82 0.35 13.94
N LYS A 236 14.13 0.34 15.08
CA LYS A 236 13.76 -0.89 15.78
C LYS A 236 12.85 -1.80 14.92
N ARG A 237 11.88 -1.22 14.20
CA ARG A 237 10.97 -1.99 13.34
C ARG A 237 11.69 -2.58 12.13
N PHE A 238 12.66 -1.86 11.56
CA PHE A 238 13.51 -2.35 10.47
C PHE A 238 14.39 -3.51 10.95
N GLU A 239 14.96 -3.41 12.15
CA GLU A 239 15.73 -4.49 12.76
C GLU A 239 14.89 -5.75 12.98
N ILE A 240 13.67 -5.60 13.50
CA ILE A 240 12.74 -6.73 13.68
C ILE A 240 12.45 -7.43 12.33
N TYR A 241 12.16 -6.66 11.28
CA TYR A 241 11.91 -7.23 9.95
C TYR A 241 13.15 -7.95 9.42
N ARG A 242 14.32 -7.28 9.45
CA ARG A 242 15.61 -7.83 9.01
C ARG A 242 15.93 -9.15 9.72
N ASP A 243 15.81 -9.19 11.04
CA ASP A 243 16.18 -10.34 11.86
C ASP A 243 15.25 -11.54 11.57
N ALA A 244 13.93 -11.31 11.54
CA ALA A 244 12.95 -12.34 11.19
C ALA A 244 13.12 -12.84 9.74
N ARG A 245 13.48 -11.95 8.80
CA ARG A 245 13.74 -12.28 7.41
C ARG A 245 15.03 -13.07 7.25
N SER A 246 16.07 -12.68 7.98
CA SER A 246 17.37 -13.39 7.99
C SER A 246 17.22 -14.80 8.54
N GLU A 247 16.48 -14.97 9.63
CA GLU A 247 16.13 -16.28 10.19
C GLU A 247 15.42 -17.16 9.15
N LYS A 248 14.42 -16.61 8.47
CA LYS A 248 13.64 -17.33 7.45
C LYS A 248 14.48 -17.78 6.26
N LEU A 249 15.39 -16.93 5.80
CA LEU A 249 16.18 -17.17 4.59
C LEU A 249 17.49 -17.92 4.87
N GLY A 250 17.91 -18.06 6.14
CA GLY A 250 19.18 -18.65 6.51
C GLY A 250 20.40 -17.85 6.00
N ARG A 251 20.22 -16.55 5.76
CA ARG A 251 21.28 -15.60 5.34
C ARG A 251 21.10 -14.26 6.00
N GLU A 252 22.17 -13.50 6.10
CA GLU A 252 22.07 -12.10 6.52
C GLU A 252 21.30 -11.27 5.47
N VAL A 253 20.29 -10.53 5.93
CA VAL A 253 19.52 -9.58 5.13
C VAL A 253 19.96 -8.16 5.51
N PRO A 254 20.33 -7.31 4.55
CA PRO A 254 20.66 -5.92 4.83
C PRO A 254 19.50 -5.15 5.48
N LEU A 255 19.80 -4.23 6.37
CA LEU A 255 18.79 -3.31 6.89
C LEU A 255 18.11 -2.59 5.71
N GLY A 256 16.80 -2.41 5.74
CA GLY A 256 16.03 -1.72 4.70
C GLY A 256 15.62 -2.57 3.50
N GLU A 257 16.23 -3.76 3.28
CA GLU A 257 15.80 -4.69 2.22
C GLU A 257 14.36 -5.16 2.48
N GLY A 258 13.48 -5.02 1.47
CA GLY A 258 12.07 -5.43 1.56
C GLY A 258 11.18 -4.49 2.38
N ILE A 259 11.66 -3.28 2.65
CA ILE A 259 10.91 -2.27 3.41
C ILE A 259 10.73 -1.01 2.57
N SER A 260 9.49 -0.52 2.46
CA SER A 260 9.17 0.80 1.93
C SER A 260 8.61 1.70 3.02
N LEU A 261 9.07 2.94 3.05
CA LEU A 261 8.63 3.96 4.00
C LEU A 261 7.74 4.98 3.31
N VAL A 262 6.57 5.25 3.86
CA VAL A 262 5.73 6.38 3.43
C VAL A 262 6.09 7.63 4.23
N ARG A 263 6.19 8.78 3.56
CA ARG A 263 6.34 10.11 4.17
C ARG A 263 5.44 11.13 3.50
N ASP A 264 4.87 11.99 4.32
CA ASP A 264 4.14 13.16 3.88
C ASP A 264 5.15 14.18 3.38
N MET A 265 4.98 14.69 2.14
CA MET A 265 5.95 15.55 1.49
C MET A 265 5.29 16.78 0.89
N PHE A 266 5.89 17.94 1.10
CA PHE A 266 5.51 19.17 0.41
C PHE A 266 6.75 20.02 0.12
N CYS A 267 7.18 20.04 -1.14
CA CYS A 267 8.32 20.80 -1.61
C CYS A 267 7.87 22.21 -2.04
N ALA A 268 8.53 23.24 -1.52
CA ALA A 268 8.24 24.63 -1.85
C ALA A 268 9.54 25.46 -1.84
N GLU A 269 9.45 26.69 -2.36
CA GLU A 269 10.60 27.60 -2.50
C GLU A 269 11.19 28.05 -1.14
N ASN A 270 10.39 27.95 -0.08
CA ASN A 270 10.80 28.25 1.28
C ASN A 270 9.94 27.50 2.32
N MET A 271 10.42 27.45 3.58
CA MET A 271 9.76 26.74 4.68
C MET A 271 8.35 27.26 4.99
N GLU A 272 8.17 28.58 4.92
CA GLU A 272 6.88 29.24 5.21
C GLU A 272 5.82 28.82 4.15
N ASN A 273 6.18 28.78 2.89
CA ASN A 273 5.30 28.33 1.80
C ASN A 273 4.96 26.84 1.94
N ALA A 274 5.91 25.99 2.33
CA ALA A 274 5.64 24.57 2.55
C ALA A 274 4.56 24.39 3.66
N GLN A 275 4.71 25.08 4.76
CA GLN A 275 3.74 25.07 5.86
C GLN A 275 2.38 25.64 5.42
N ARG A 276 2.38 26.82 4.83
CA ARG A 276 1.15 27.54 4.44
C ARG A 276 0.34 26.79 3.37
N LEU A 277 0.99 26.14 2.41
CA LEU A 277 0.31 25.49 1.28
C LEU A 277 -0.11 24.05 1.55
N GLY A 278 0.66 23.30 2.33
CA GLY A 278 0.42 21.89 2.61
C GLY A 278 0.07 21.57 4.07
N GLY A 279 0.46 22.44 5.02
CA GLY A 279 0.40 22.16 6.45
C GLY A 279 -1.01 21.93 6.98
N ASP A 280 -1.97 22.78 6.63
CA ASP A 280 -3.35 22.64 7.11
C ASP A 280 -4.00 21.36 6.57
N GLY A 281 -3.75 21.01 5.31
CA GLY A 281 -4.30 19.82 4.69
C GLY A 281 -3.83 18.53 5.36
N ILE A 282 -2.52 18.41 5.60
CA ILE A 282 -1.98 17.22 6.28
C ILE A 282 -2.42 17.16 7.75
N LEU A 283 -2.46 18.28 8.45
CA LEU A 283 -2.93 18.32 9.84
C LEU A 283 -4.38 17.90 9.95
N LYS A 284 -5.25 18.37 9.05
CA LYS A 284 -6.67 17.99 8.99
C LYS A 284 -6.81 16.47 8.83
N TYR A 285 -6.03 15.87 7.93
CA TYR A 285 -6.04 14.42 7.74
C TYR A 285 -5.52 13.67 8.96
N LEU A 286 -4.37 14.08 9.50
CA LEU A 286 -3.77 13.40 10.66
C LEU A 286 -4.65 13.50 11.90
N LYS A 287 -5.30 14.63 12.16
CA LYS A 287 -6.30 14.76 13.23
C LYS A 287 -7.47 13.81 13.02
N TRP A 288 -7.96 13.67 11.80
CA TRP A 288 -9.04 12.75 11.48
C TRP A 288 -8.63 11.28 11.70
N ILE A 289 -7.50 10.83 11.17
CA ILE A 289 -7.08 9.43 11.29
C ILE A 289 -6.62 9.07 12.71
N CYS A 290 -5.97 9.99 13.42
CA CYS A 290 -5.52 9.78 14.80
C CYS A 290 -6.69 9.73 15.80
N HIS A 291 -7.86 10.24 15.45
CA HIS A 291 -9.07 10.00 16.23
C HIS A 291 -9.34 8.51 16.42
N TRP A 292 -9.06 7.71 15.39
CA TRP A 292 -9.26 6.26 15.39
C TRP A 292 -8.00 5.49 15.85
N ARG A 293 -6.82 5.91 15.40
CA ARG A 293 -5.56 5.20 15.63
C ARG A 293 -4.79 5.67 16.86
N GLY A 294 -5.16 6.83 17.42
CA GLY A 294 -4.40 7.47 18.50
C GLY A 294 -3.07 8.05 18.02
N LEU A 295 -2.28 8.59 18.97
CA LEU A 295 -1.03 9.30 18.70
C LEU A 295 0.23 8.46 18.90
N GLY A 296 0.10 7.22 19.36
CA GLY A 296 1.24 6.38 19.77
C GLY A 296 2.30 6.19 18.70
N ASN A 297 1.90 6.13 17.43
CA ASN A 297 2.83 5.97 16.31
C ASN A 297 3.69 7.22 16.03
N HIS A 298 3.31 8.39 16.53
CA HIS A 298 4.08 9.64 16.39
C HIS A 298 5.10 9.85 17.49
N LEU A 299 5.08 9.03 18.54
CA LEU A 299 5.94 9.15 19.70
C LEU A 299 7.27 8.41 19.50
N ASP A 300 8.32 8.97 20.06
CA ASP A 300 9.59 8.27 20.28
C ASP A 300 9.42 7.18 21.35
N PRO A 301 10.24 6.13 21.35
CA PRO A 301 10.20 5.14 22.41
C PRO A 301 10.43 5.74 23.79
N GLY A 302 9.47 5.57 24.69
CA GLY A 302 9.50 6.12 26.05
C GLY A 302 9.07 7.60 26.16
N GLU A 303 8.63 8.21 25.06
CA GLU A 303 8.05 9.54 25.08
C GLU A 303 6.60 9.49 25.55
N GLU A 304 6.22 10.40 26.43
CA GLU A 304 4.84 10.60 26.86
C GLU A 304 4.17 11.66 25.99
N LEU A 305 2.86 11.52 25.81
CA LEU A 305 2.08 12.56 25.15
C LEU A 305 2.16 13.87 25.92
N PRO A 306 2.28 15.01 25.24
CA PRO A 306 2.16 16.31 25.89
C PRO A 306 0.85 16.41 26.68
N ASP A 307 0.89 16.99 27.85
CA ASP A 307 -0.33 17.29 28.65
C ASP A 307 -1.13 18.36 27.94
N THR A 308 -2.18 17.95 27.23
CA THR A 308 -3.06 18.81 26.44
C THR A 308 -4.50 18.64 26.86
N GLN A 309 -5.30 19.69 26.71
CA GLN A 309 -6.72 19.67 27.08
C GLN A 309 -7.56 18.69 26.23
N GLY A 310 -7.11 18.38 25.01
CA GLY A 310 -7.73 17.44 24.09
C GLY A 310 -6.74 16.41 23.53
N LYS A 311 -7.23 15.19 23.26
CA LYS A 311 -6.37 14.08 22.77
C LYS A 311 -5.60 14.40 21.49
N LEU A 312 -6.09 15.34 20.67
CA LEU A 312 -5.49 15.69 19.38
C LEU A 312 -4.87 17.08 19.36
N ASP A 313 -4.89 17.82 20.49
CA ASP A 313 -4.32 19.18 20.56
C ASP A 313 -2.79 19.18 20.43
N ALA A 314 -2.14 18.04 20.73
CA ALA A 314 -0.71 17.85 20.52
C ALA A 314 -0.33 17.79 19.02
N LEU A 315 -1.28 17.49 18.12
CA LEU A 315 -1.01 17.47 16.69
C LEU A 315 -0.96 18.88 16.13
N THR A 316 0.19 19.51 16.25
CA THR A 316 0.53 20.79 15.60
C THR A 316 1.54 20.55 14.49
N TYR A 317 1.65 21.48 13.55
CA TYR A 317 2.66 21.41 12.50
C TYR A 317 4.08 21.39 13.09
N GLU A 318 4.35 22.25 14.08
CA GLU A 318 5.65 22.40 14.73
C GLU A 318 6.07 21.12 15.48
N TRP A 319 5.11 20.37 16.01
CA TRP A 319 5.39 19.10 16.67
C TRP A 319 5.62 17.96 15.67
N LEU A 320 4.87 17.92 14.58
CA LEU A 320 4.94 16.85 13.57
C LEU A 320 6.07 17.03 12.57
N HIS A 321 6.31 18.27 12.13
CA HIS A 321 7.26 18.58 11.06
C HIS A 321 8.66 17.96 11.27
N PRO A 322 9.33 18.15 12.43
CA PRO A 322 10.66 17.60 12.63
C PRO A 322 10.69 16.08 12.81
N ARG A 323 9.55 15.44 13.02
CA ARG A 323 9.45 14.02 13.38
C ARG A 323 9.36 13.10 12.16
N ASN A 324 8.47 13.42 11.24
CA ASN A 324 8.09 12.50 10.17
C ASN A 324 7.61 13.16 8.88
N MET A 325 7.72 14.50 8.73
CA MET A 325 7.32 15.20 7.53
C MET A 325 8.53 15.67 6.71
N LEU A 326 8.39 15.63 5.38
CA LEU A 326 9.34 16.16 4.42
C LEU A 326 8.78 17.45 3.80
N PHE A 327 8.56 18.46 4.64
CA PHE A 327 8.02 19.76 4.23
C PHE A 327 9.10 20.81 4.26
N GLY A 328 9.38 21.46 3.13
CA GLY A 328 10.39 22.52 3.08
C GLY A 328 10.95 22.76 1.71
N THR A 329 12.14 23.37 1.69
CA THR A 329 12.89 23.63 0.46
C THR A 329 13.47 22.33 -0.12
N PRO A 330 13.83 22.31 -1.41
CA PRO A 330 14.52 21.17 -2.01
C PRO A 330 15.73 20.71 -1.18
N GLU A 331 16.58 21.62 -0.73
CA GLU A 331 17.79 21.32 0.05
C GLU A 331 17.45 20.64 1.36
N TYR A 332 16.44 21.15 2.09
CA TYR A 332 15.96 20.55 3.33
C TYR A 332 15.47 19.12 3.12
N ILE A 333 14.68 18.90 2.07
CA ILE A 333 14.14 17.58 1.75
C ILE A 333 15.27 16.62 1.36
N VAL A 334 16.25 17.05 0.56
CA VAL A 334 17.44 16.26 0.21
C VAL A 334 18.20 15.83 1.47
N GLU A 335 18.43 16.76 2.39
CA GLU A 335 19.12 16.46 3.66
C GLU A 335 18.34 15.42 4.48
N LYS A 336 17.04 15.60 4.63
CA LYS A 336 16.18 14.67 5.37
C LYS A 336 16.09 13.27 4.73
N ILE A 337 16.06 13.17 3.42
CA ILE A 337 16.09 11.86 2.74
C ILE A 337 17.47 11.19 2.93
N LYS A 338 18.57 11.93 2.88
CA LYS A 338 19.91 11.40 3.17
C LYS A 338 20.03 10.92 4.63
N GLU A 339 19.41 11.64 5.57
CA GLU A 339 19.33 11.21 6.98
C GLU A 339 18.59 9.85 7.09
N LEU A 340 17.44 9.70 6.44
CA LEU A 340 16.70 8.43 6.38
C LEU A 340 17.54 7.29 5.77
N GLN A 341 18.27 7.57 4.69
CA GLN A 341 19.17 6.58 4.09
C GLN A 341 20.30 6.17 5.06
N SER A 342 20.91 7.14 5.72
CA SER A 342 22.00 6.88 6.66
C SER A 342 21.56 6.07 7.88
N GLU A 343 20.40 6.42 8.47
CA GLU A 343 19.92 5.82 9.72
C GLU A 343 19.24 4.46 9.51
N LEU A 344 18.59 4.26 8.36
CA LEU A 344 17.72 3.11 8.09
C LEU A 344 18.21 2.23 6.93
N ASN A 345 19.29 2.64 6.25
CA ASN A 345 19.65 2.08 4.94
C ASN A 345 18.44 2.01 4.00
N LEU A 346 17.64 3.09 4.00
CA LEU A 346 16.37 3.15 3.28
C LEU A 346 16.57 2.99 1.77
N GLN A 347 15.88 2.00 1.18
CA GLN A 347 16.01 1.66 -0.23
C GLN A 347 14.77 2.08 -1.04
N SER A 348 13.61 2.21 -0.39
CA SER A 348 12.34 2.57 -1.02
C SER A 348 11.59 3.60 -0.17
N LEU A 349 11.22 4.72 -0.81
CA LEU A 349 10.49 5.83 -0.19
C LEU A 349 9.25 6.16 -1.03
N MET A 350 8.09 6.05 -0.41
CA MET A 350 6.82 6.50 -0.97
C MET A 350 6.48 7.88 -0.43
N LEU A 351 6.04 8.78 -1.29
CA LEU A 351 5.72 10.17 -0.93
C LEU A 351 4.26 10.47 -1.21
N TRP A 352 3.61 11.13 -0.25
CA TRP A 352 2.26 11.66 -0.41
C TRP A 352 2.25 13.17 -0.38
N SER A 353 1.56 13.83 -1.31
CA SER A 353 1.56 15.28 -1.48
C SER A 353 0.16 15.88 -1.74
N HIS A 354 -0.81 15.07 -2.15
CA HIS A 354 -2.18 15.51 -2.39
C HIS A 354 -3.02 15.42 -1.11
N PHE A 355 -2.79 16.35 -0.17
CA PHE A 355 -3.54 16.38 1.08
C PHE A 355 -4.95 16.93 0.90
N PRO A 356 -5.89 16.60 1.82
CA PRO A 356 -7.20 17.20 1.84
C PRO A 356 -7.15 18.74 1.73
N ASP A 357 -8.06 19.31 0.96
CA ASP A 357 -8.19 20.76 0.72
C ASP A 357 -7.01 21.44 -0.01
N VAL A 358 -5.93 20.72 -0.33
CA VAL A 358 -4.88 21.26 -1.17
C VAL A 358 -5.31 21.16 -2.65
N PRO A 359 -5.36 22.29 -3.38
CA PRO A 359 -5.73 22.27 -4.80
C PRO A 359 -4.75 21.41 -5.60
N HIS A 360 -5.26 20.67 -6.59
CA HIS A 360 -4.46 19.79 -7.45
C HIS A 360 -3.25 20.50 -8.05
N GLU A 361 -3.44 21.69 -8.65
CA GLU A 361 -2.35 22.48 -9.22
C GLU A 361 -1.27 22.85 -8.20
N THR A 362 -1.64 23.06 -6.93
CA THR A 362 -0.70 23.39 -5.86
C THR A 362 0.11 22.17 -5.46
N ALA A 363 -0.51 21.00 -5.33
CA ALA A 363 0.18 19.74 -5.10
C ALA A 363 1.11 19.39 -6.28
N MET A 364 0.64 19.59 -7.52
CA MET A 364 1.44 19.32 -8.71
C MET A 364 2.67 20.26 -8.84
N ARG A 365 2.56 21.53 -8.40
CA ARG A 365 3.76 22.41 -8.33
C ARG A 365 4.79 21.88 -7.35
N SER A 366 4.36 21.42 -6.17
CA SER A 366 5.24 20.79 -5.19
C SER A 366 5.94 19.55 -5.75
N ILE A 367 5.20 18.68 -6.45
CA ILE A 367 5.74 17.47 -7.09
C ILE A 367 6.73 17.83 -8.20
N LYS A 368 6.42 18.80 -9.05
CA LYS A 368 7.33 19.25 -10.13
C LYS A 368 8.62 19.81 -9.56
N LEU A 369 8.54 20.66 -8.53
CA LEU A 369 9.74 21.18 -7.85
C LEU A 369 10.58 20.06 -7.24
N PHE A 370 9.93 19.06 -6.62
CA PHE A 370 10.63 17.87 -6.14
C PHE A 370 11.30 17.09 -7.28
N ASN A 371 10.63 16.91 -8.40
CA ASN A 371 11.16 16.21 -9.58
C ASN A 371 12.40 16.91 -10.17
N GLU A 372 12.38 18.23 -10.18
CA GLU A 372 13.46 19.05 -10.77
C GLU A 372 14.66 19.18 -9.84
N GLU A 373 14.43 19.39 -8.54
CA GLU A 373 15.49 19.83 -7.62
C GLU A 373 15.86 18.75 -6.57
N VAL A 374 15.00 17.76 -6.28
CA VAL A 374 15.28 16.74 -5.25
C VAL A 374 15.60 15.40 -5.86
N LEU A 375 14.75 14.90 -6.75
CA LEU A 375 14.84 13.56 -7.33
C LEU A 375 16.21 13.27 -7.97
N PRO A 376 16.86 14.21 -8.70
CA PRO A 376 18.16 13.98 -9.33
C PRO A 376 19.29 13.65 -8.34
N HIS A 377 19.20 14.06 -7.09
CA HIS A 377 20.19 13.71 -6.06
C HIS A 377 20.22 12.22 -5.71
N PHE A 378 19.17 11.47 -6.06
CA PHE A 378 18.99 10.06 -5.67
C PHE A 378 18.86 9.11 -6.85
N LYS A 379 18.64 9.62 -8.05
CA LYS A 379 18.55 8.86 -9.31
C LYS A 379 19.80 9.11 -10.15
N SER A 380 20.69 8.13 -10.23
CA SER A 380 21.82 8.15 -11.15
C SER A 380 21.33 7.82 -12.56
N GLY A 381 21.35 8.78 -13.44
CA GLY A 381 20.97 8.60 -14.85
C GLY A 381 19.75 9.42 -15.24
N THR A 382 19.87 10.73 -15.20
CA THR A 382 18.91 11.67 -15.78
C THR A 382 18.71 11.37 -17.26
N VAL A 383 17.47 11.11 -17.64
CA VAL A 383 17.05 11.32 -19.02
C VAL A 383 17.32 12.80 -19.31
N SER A 384 18.37 13.10 -20.06
CA SER A 384 18.55 14.40 -20.68
C SER A 384 17.28 14.67 -21.48
N LEU A 385 16.50 15.63 -21.05
CA LEU A 385 15.50 16.26 -21.90
C LEU A 385 16.29 16.94 -23.02
N ALA A 386 16.57 16.17 -24.07
CA ALA A 386 17.06 16.73 -25.32
C ALA A 386 15.88 17.48 -25.97
N ASN A 387 16.10 18.75 -26.20
CA ASN A 387 15.28 19.75 -26.89
C ASN A 387 14.45 19.23 -28.04
#